data_6c90824a8c941a333df66638a71d7396
#
_entry.id   6c90824a8c941a333df66638a71d7396
#
_cell.length_a   1.000
_cell.length_b   1.000
_cell.length_c   1.000
_cell.angle_alpha   90.00
_cell.angle_beta   90.00
_cell.angle_gamma   90.00
#
_symmetry.space_group_name_H-M   'P 1'
#
loop_
_entity.id
_entity.type
_entity.pdbx_description
1 polymer ?
#
loop_
_entity_poly.entity_id
_entity_poly.type
_entity_poly.pdbx_seq_one_letter_code
_entity_poly.pdbx_strand_id
1 'polypeptide(L)'
;QWSATLETYAYPTIGDLAVQNIKVAHVKKVIEPIWSTMNETAERVRSRIEKVLAWATVHGYRTGDNPARWSGYLSEIFPKRAAVRKVKHHPALPYLELPAFMRLLENATAQGAWVLRFLILTATRTTEARAAEWSEIDMEERLWCIPAERMKASRPHRVPLSEPAMDILRYMKTINDAHPTPSK
;
A
#
# COMPACT_ATOMS: atom_id res chain seq x y z
N GLN A 1 0.92 5.65 -8.74
CA GLN A 1 2.10 4.81 -8.34
C GLN A 1 2.80 4.11 -9.52
N TRP A 2 2.08 3.63 -10.56
CA TRP A 2 2.71 2.95 -11.69
C TRP A 2 3.52 3.92 -12.55
N SER A 3 2.89 4.98 -13.04
CA SER A 3 3.50 6.01 -13.87
C SER A 3 4.70 6.62 -13.18
N ALA A 4 4.55 7.16 -11.97
CA ALA A 4 5.65 7.76 -11.23
C ALA A 4 6.89 6.83 -11.06
N THR A 5 6.66 5.52 -10.86
CA THR A 5 7.78 4.58 -10.76
C THR A 5 8.46 4.34 -12.12
N LEU A 6 7.69 4.27 -13.21
CA LEU A 6 8.26 4.14 -14.55
C LEU A 6 8.97 5.42 -14.98
N GLU A 7 8.43 6.57 -14.68
CA GLU A 7 9.04 7.88 -14.91
C GLU A 7 10.40 8.01 -14.21
N THR A 8 10.46 7.57 -12.94
CA THR A 8 11.69 7.68 -12.16
C THR A 8 12.78 6.73 -12.64
N TYR A 9 12.45 5.48 -12.94
CA TYR A 9 13.45 4.42 -13.15
C TYR A 9 13.59 3.95 -14.59
N ALA A 10 12.49 3.90 -15.35
CA ALA A 10 12.47 3.33 -16.68
C ALA A 10 12.63 4.38 -17.78
N TYR A 11 11.87 5.47 -17.74
CA TYR A 11 11.86 6.48 -18.79
C TYR A 11 13.22 7.12 -19.09
N PRO A 12 14.09 7.38 -18.11
CA PRO A 12 15.42 7.92 -18.43
C PRO A 12 16.26 7.02 -19.35
N THR A 13 15.92 5.73 -19.45
CA THR A 13 16.67 4.77 -20.27
C THR A 13 15.89 4.27 -21.49
N ILE A 14 14.57 4.09 -21.35
CA ILE A 14 13.74 3.47 -22.39
C ILE A 14 12.52 4.28 -22.79
N GLY A 15 12.29 5.47 -22.19
CA GLY A 15 11.09 6.26 -22.44
C GLY A 15 10.92 6.71 -23.89
N ASP A 16 12.02 7.07 -24.54
CA ASP A 16 12.02 7.54 -25.94
C ASP A 16 12.20 6.40 -26.96
N LEU A 17 12.34 5.15 -26.51
CA LEU A 17 12.48 4.00 -27.39
C LEU A 17 11.12 3.46 -27.82
N ALA A 18 10.96 3.22 -29.12
CA ALA A 18 9.83 2.45 -29.60
C ALA A 18 9.83 1.06 -28.94
N VAL A 19 8.65 0.59 -28.49
CA VAL A 19 8.51 -0.67 -27.75
C VAL A 19 9.08 -1.87 -28.50
N GLN A 20 9.10 -1.84 -29.83
CA GLN A 20 9.71 -2.86 -30.69
C GLN A 20 11.24 -2.92 -30.51
N ASN A 21 11.89 -1.81 -30.17
CA ASN A 21 13.34 -1.69 -30.06
C ASN A 21 13.87 -1.97 -28.65
N ILE A 22 13.00 -2.15 -27.69
CA ILE A 22 13.39 -2.47 -26.31
C ILE A 22 13.87 -3.92 -26.25
N LYS A 23 15.17 -4.08 -25.89
CA LYS A 23 15.87 -5.36 -25.75
C LYS A 23 16.23 -5.66 -24.30
N VAL A 24 16.67 -6.87 -24.01
CA VAL A 24 17.12 -7.30 -22.67
C VAL A 24 18.18 -6.37 -22.08
N ALA A 25 19.13 -5.91 -22.90
CA ALA A 25 20.18 -4.98 -22.46
C ALA A 25 19.61 -3.64 -21.93
N HIS A 26 18.54 -3.14 -22.53
CA HIS A 26 17.88 -1.91 -22.07
C HIS A 26 17.18 -2.14 -20.73
N VAL A 27 16.45 -3.25 -20.57
CA VAL A 27 15.80 -3.60 -19.30
C VAL A 27 16.84 -3.85 -18.21
N LYS A 28 17.96 -4.53 -18.53
CA LYS A 28 19.08 -4.71 -17.61
C LYS A 28 19.60 -3.35 -17.12
N LYS A 29 19.86 -2.41 -18.02
CA LYS A 29 20.36 -1.07 -17.68
C LYS A 29 19.44 -0.30 -16.74
N VAL A 30 18.12 -0.47 -16.87
CA VAL A 30 17.13 0.11 -15.95
C VAL A 30 17.21 -0.51 -14.56
N ILE A 31 17.37 -1.83 -14.48
CA ILE A 31 17.17 -2.58 -13.23
C ILE A 31 18.47 -2.73 -12.44
N GLU A 32 19.59 -2.88 -13.12
CA GLU A 32 20.90 -3.18 -12.50
C GLU A 32 21.29 -2.20 -11.39
N PRO A 33 21.13 -0.87 -11.53
CA PRO A 33 21.50 0.09 -10.49
C PRO A 33 20.72 -0.07 -9.18
N ILE A 34 19.49 -0.62 -9.27
CA ILE A 34 18.59 -0.74 -8.13
C ILE A 34 18.40 -2.19 -7.66
N TRP A 35 18.98 -3.18 -8.37
CA TRP A 35 18.78 -4.59 -8.06
C TRP A 35 19.31 -5.00 -6.69
N SER A 36 20.49 -4.53 -6.32
CA SER A 36 21.13 -4.87 -5.04
C SER A 36 20.69 -3.98 -3.88
N THR A 37 20.36 -2.73 -4.15
CA THR A 37 20.04 -1.71 -3.12
C THR A 37 18.57 -1.61 -2.79
N MET A 38 17.70 -1.65 -3.83
CA MET A 38 16.25 -1.51 -3.73
C MET A 38 15.53 -2.68 -4.44
N ASN A 39 15.89 -3.89 -4.07
CA ASN A 39 15.50 -5.11 -4.76
C ASN A 39 13.98 -5.27 -4.96
N GLU A 40 13.14 -4.88 -3.98
CA GLU A 40 11.69 -4.91 -4.13
C GLU A 40 11.18 -3.88 -5.16
N THR A 41 11.78 -2.69 -5.19
CA THR A 41 11.47 -1.67 -6.19
C THR A 41 11.92 -2.14 -7.58
N ALA A 42 13.12 -2.71 -7.69
CA ALA A 42 13.63 -3.26 -8.95
C ALA A 42 12.70 -4.32 -9.54
N GLU A 43 12.21 -5.25 -8.70
CA GLU A 43 11.25 -6.27 -9.14
C GLU A 43 9.90 -5.68 -9.56
N ARG A 44 9.43 -4.66 -8.85
CA ARG A 44 8.20 -3.94 -9.24
C ARG A 44 8.37 -3.20 -10.58
N VAL A 45 9.51 -2.53 -10.78
CA VAL A 45 9.84 -1.85 -12.04
C VAL A 45 9.90 -2.87 -13.18
N ARG A 46 10.64 -3.96 -12.99
CA ARG A 46 10.73 -5.07 -13.96
C ARG A 46 9.34 -5.58 -14.36
N SER A 47 8.53 -5.93 -13.36
CA SER A 47 7.18 -6.48 -13.59
C SER A 47 6.26 -5.49 -14.31
N ARG A 48 6.42 -4.19 -14.08
CA ARG A 48 5.66 -3.16 -14.79
C ARG A 48 6.10 -3.03 -16.24
N ILE A 49 7.41 -3.01 -16.50
CA ILE A 49 7.96 -3.04 -17.87
C ILE A 49 7.46 -4.30 -18.60
N GLU A 50 7.53 -5.47 -17.96
CA GLU A 50 7.07 -6.74 -18.53
C GLU A 50 5.60 -6.65 -18.94
N LYS A 51 4.73 -6.09 -18.09
CA LYS A 51 3.30 -5.94 -18.41
C LYS A 51 3.04 -4.97 -19.56
N VAL A 52 3.75 -3.84 -19.60
CA VAL A 52 3.63 -2.88 -20.71
C VAL A 52 4.06 -3.51 -22.03
N LEU A 53 5.18 -4.22 -22.03
CA LEU A 53 5.67 -4.89 -23.24
C LEU A 53 4.81 -6.08 -23.64
N ALA A 54 4.25 -6.83 -22.70
CA ALA A 54 3.28 -7.89 -22.99
C ALA A 54 2.00 -7.31 -23.63
N TRP A 55 1.49 -6.21 -23.11
CA TRP A 55 0.36 -5.49 -23.69
C TRP A 55 0.68 -5.03 -25.12
N ALA A 56 1.87 -4.46 -25.34
CA ALA A 56 2.31 -4.04 -26.67
C ALA A 56 2.40 -5.21 -27.67
N THR A 57 2.80 -6.39 -27.21
CA THR A 57 2.83 -7.62 -28.04
C THR A 57 1.41 -8.03 -28.45
N VAL A 58 0.47 -8.07 -27.50
CA VAL A 58 -0.92 -8.46 -27.79
C VAL A 58 -1.59 -7.49 -28.77
N HIS A 59 -1.23 -6.21 -28.73
CA HIS A 59 -1.79 -5.18 -29.62
C HIS A 59 -1.00 -5.00 -30.93
N GLY A 60 -0.02 -5.86 -31.21
CA GLY A 60 0.74 -5.83 -32.47
C GLY A 60 1.80 -4.72 -32.57
N TYR A 61 2.04 -3.94 -31.52
CA TYR A 61 3.09 -2.91 -31.50
C TYR A 61 4.49 -3.50 -31.32
N ARG A 62 4.57 -4.77 -30.99
CA ARG A 62 5.82 -5.51 -30.76
C ARG A 62 5.65 -6.96 -31.16
N THR A 63 6.72 -7.58 -31.66
CA THR A 63 6.82 -9.01 -31.93
C THR A 63 7.97 -9.64 -31.14
N GLY A 64 7.94 -10.98 -31.04
CA GLY A 64 8.96 -11.77 -30.32
C GLY A 64 8.78 -11.77 -28.80
N ASP A 65 9.75 -12.38 -28.14
CA ASP A 65 9.74 -12.59 -26.69
C ASP A 65 9.85 -11.29 -25.89
N ASN A 66 9.26 -11.31 -24.69
CA ASN A 66 9.29 -10.16 -23.79
C ASN A 66 10.66 -10.06 -23.09
N PRO A 67 11.45 -9.00 -23.34
CA PRO A 67 12.79 -8.85 -22.78
C PRO A 67 12.82 -8.58 -21.27
N ALA A 68 11.68 -8.27 -20.66
CA ALA A 68 11.55 -8.07 -19.22
C ALA A 68 11.07 -9.33 -18.48
N ARG A 69 10.88 -10.46 -19.20
CA ARG A 69 10.52 -11.75 -18.62
C ARG A 69 11.61 -12.21 -17.65
N TRP A 70 11.19 -12.69 -16.49
CA TRP A 70 12.12 -13.19 -15.50
C TRP A 70 12.68 -14.55 -15.89
N SER A 71 11.82 -15.54 -16.00
CA SER A 71 12.24 -16.93 -16.26
C SER A 71 12.86 -17.09 -17.64
N GLY A 72 14.06 -17.65 -17.68
CA GLY A 72 14.84 -17.89 -18.89
C GLY A 72 15.42 -16.64 -19.57
N TYR A 73 15.33 -15.47 -18.95
CA TYR A 73 15.91 -14.21 -19.43
C TYR A 73 16.66 -13.49 -18.31
N LEU A 74 15.97 -12.69 -17.53
CA LEU A 74 16.63 -11.88 -16.49
C LEU A 74 17.10 -12.72 -15.29
N SER A 75 16.53 -13.90 -15.09
CA SER A 75 17.04 -14.90 -14.13
C SER A 75 18.45 -15.39 -14.42
N GLU A 76 18.89 -15.32 -15.69
CA GLU A 76 20.26 -15.71 -16.09
C GLU A 76 21.27 -14.57 -15.88
N ILE A 77 20.78 -13.35 -15.65
CA ILE A 77 21.59 -12.14 -15.48
C ILE A 77 21.66 -11.71 -14.02
N PHE A 78 20.55 -11.80 -13.33
CA PHE A 78 20.42 -11.33 -11.96
C PHE A 78 20.25 -12.48 -10.96
N PRO A 79 20.91 -12.44 -9.81
CA PRO A 79 20.68 -13.42 -8.75
C PRO A 79 19.24 -13.31 -8.23
N LYS A 80 18.70 -14.45 -7.79
CA LYS A 80 17.36 -14.48 -7.18
C LYS A 80 17.26 -13.48 -6.01
N ARG A 81 16.12 -12.81 -5.88
CA ARG A 81 15.85 -11.81 -4.84
C ARG A 81 16.25 -12.28 -3.42
N ALA A 82 15.90 -13.51 -3.07
CA ALA A 82 16.23 -14.08 -1.76
C ALA A 82 17.74 -14.24 -1.51
N ALA A 83 18.54 -14.36 -2.57
CA ALA A 83 20.00 -14.42 -2.47
C ALA A 83 20.65 -13.04 -2.29
N VAL A 84 19.98 -11.97 -2.79
CA VAL A 84 20.51 -10.60 -2.70
C VAL A 84 20.26 -9.98 -1.33
N ARG A 85 19.05 -10.19 -0.77
CA ARG A 85 18.67 -9.62 0.52
C ARG A 85 17.77 -10.59 1.28
N LYS A 86 18.20 -10.98 2.47
CA LYS A 86 17.31 -11.66 3.42
C LYS A 86 16.19 -10.69 3.82
N VAL A 87 14.95 -11.15 3.75
CA VAL A 87 13.80 -10.37 4.22
C VAL A 87 13.96 -10.16 5.73
N LYS A 88 14.22 -8.91 6.13
CA LYS A 88 14.17 -8.52 7.54
C LYS A 88 12.79 -7.93 7.79
N HIS A 89 11.97 -8.63 8.56
CA HIS A 89 10.66 -8.11 8.98
C HIS A 89 10.84 -6.88 9.86
N HIS A 90 9.92 -5.93 9.74
CA HIS A 90 9.87 -4.82 10.68
C HIS A 90 9.58 -5.34 12.09
N PRO A 91 10.12 -4.70 13.14
CA PRO A 91 9.74 -5.01 14.51
C PRO A 91 8.22 -4.89 14.66
N ALA A 92 7.63 -5.87 15.32
CA ALA A 92 6.22 -5.86 15.67
C ALA A 92 6.08 -5.98 17.18
N LEU A 93 5.10 -5.28 17.77
CA LEU A 93 4.77 -5.46 19.16
C LEU A 93 4.24 -6.88 19.37
N PRO A 94 4.79 -7.68 20.31
CA PRO A 94 4.23 -8.96 20.68
C PRO A 94 2.79 -8.79 21.17
N TYR A 95 1.88 -9.65 20.74
CA TYR A 95 0.46 -9.49 21.06
C TYR A 95 0.18 -9.51 22.57
N LEU A 96 1.01 -10.21 23.36
CA LEU A 96 0.92 -10.25 24.83
C LEU A 96 1.22 -8.89 25.48
N GLU A 97 1.94 -8.02 24.81
CA GLU A 97 2.26 -6.66 25.27
C GLU A 97 1.17 -5.66 24.88
N LEU A 98 0.23 -6.05 24.01
CA LEU A 98 -0.81 -5.15 23.53
C LEU A 98 -1.66 -4.54 24.65
N PRO A 99 -2.08 -5.26 25.70
CA PRO A 99 -2.84 -4.65 26.80
C PRO A 99 -2.07 -3.55 27.54
N ALA A 100 -0.76 -3.71 27.73
CA ALA A 100 0.08 -2.69 28.35
C ALA A 100 0.23 -1.47 27.43
N PHE A 101 0.42 -1.71 26.14
CA PHE A 101 0.49 -0.65 25.14
C PHE A 101 -0.82 0.15 25.03
N MET A 102 -1.97 -0.52 25.07
CA MET A 102 -3.28 0.14 25.06
C MET A 102 -3.44 1.09 26.26
N ARG A 103 -3.01 0.67 27.45
CA ARG A 103 -3.00 1.55 28.64
C ARG A 103 -2.09 2.78 28.48
N LEU A 104 -0.94 2.63 27.83
CA LEU A 104 -0.09 3.78 27.52
C LEU A 104 -0.78 4.76 26.56
N LEU A 105 -1.46 4.24 25.56
CA LEU A 105 -2.22 5.06 24.61
C LEU A 105 -3.42 5.78 25.27
N GLU A 106 -4.00 5.21 26.31
CA GLU A 106 -5.10 5.86 27.07
C GLU A 106 -4.67 7.14 27.76
N ASN A 107 -3.43 7.19 28.22
CA ASN A 107 -2.85 8.37 28.87
C ASN A 107 -2.26 9.38 27.88
N ALA A 108 -2.24 9.08 26.59
CA ALA A 108 -1.69 9.95 25.57
C ALA A 108 -2.74 10.97 25.08
N THR A 109 -2.38 12.24 25.08
CA THR A 109 -3.26 13.35 24.67
C THR A 109 -3.23 13.62 23.16
N ALA A 110 -2.26 13.05 22.44
CA ALA A 110 -2.10 13.26 21.01
C ALA A 110 -3.26 12.62 20.22
N GLN A 111 -3.82 13.34 19.26
CA GLN A 111 -4.91 12.85 18.40
C GLN A 111 -4.55 11.53 17.71
N GLY A 112 -3.29 11.35 17.33
CA GLY A 112 -2.80 10.10 16.73
C GLY A 112 -2.97 8.87 17.62
N ALA A 113 -2.94 9.04 18.96
CA ALA A 113 -3.14 7.96 19.91
C ALA A 113 -4.59 7.45 19.88
N TRP A 114 -5.56 8.34 19.76
CA TRP A 114 -6.99 8.00 19.63
C TRP A 114 -7.27 7.23 18.35
N VAL A 115 -6.72 7.70 17.24
CA VAL A 115 -6.83 7.01 15.94
C VAL A 115 -6.18 5.63 16.00
N LEU A 116 -5.01 5.50 16.63
CA LEU A 116 -4.31 4.22 16.77
C LEU A 116 -5.08 3.23 17.65
N ARG A 117 -5.65 3.69 18.77
CA ARG A 117 -6.53 2.86 19.62
C ARG A 117 -7.75 2.38 18.85
N PHE A 118 -8.43 3.27 18.14
CA PHE A 118 -9.59 2.92 17.32
C PHE A 118 -9.21 1.91 16.24
N LEU A 119 -8.09 2.10 15.56
CA LEU A 119 -7.56 1.19 14.56
C LEU A 119 -7.26 -0.20 15.13
N ILE A 120 -6.68 -0.29 16.32
CA ILE A 120 -6.41 -1.57 16.99
C ILE A 120 -7.72 -2.27 17.36
N LEU A 121 -8.69 -1.54 17.92
CA LEU A 121 -9.98 -2.09 18.37
C LEU A 121 -10.86 -2.56 17.21
N THR A 122 -10.73 -1.93 16.04
CA THR A 122 -11.55 -2.24 14.86
C THR A 122 -10.82 -3.13 13.84
N ALA A 123 -9.51 -3.34 14.00
CA ALA A 123 -8.65 -4.08 13.05
C ALA A 123 -8.75 -3.57 11.60
N THR A 124 -9.09 -2.30 11.40
CA THR A 124 -9.24 -1.66 10.09
C THR A 124 -7.90 -1.11 9.55
N ARG A 125 -7.87 -0.66 8.30
CA ARG A 125 -6.66 -0.04 7.75
C ARG A 125 -6.53 1.41 8.22
N THR A 126 -5.29 1.89 8.30
CA THR A 126 -4.98 3.27 8.72
C THR A 126 -5.76 4.32 7.93
N THR A 127 -5.89 4.14 6.61
CA THR A 127 -6.65 5.06 5.75
C THR A 127 -8.14 5.02 6.02
N GLU A 128 -8.69 3.86 6.35
CA GLU A 128 -10.09 3.68 6.70
C GLU A 128 -10.40 4.40 8.01
N ALA A 129 -9.62 4.16 9.07
CA ALA A 129 -9.82 4.79 10.37
C ALA A 129 -9.59 6.32 10.35
N ARG A 130 -8.54 6.79 9.65
CA ARG A 130 -8.23 8.23 9.57
C ARG A 130 -9.24 9.06 8.80
N ALA A 131 -9.90 8.47 7.83
CA ALA A 131 -10.88 9.11 6.99
C ALA A 131 -12.31 8.64 7.31
N ALA A 132 -12.55 8.13 8.52
CA ALA A 132 -13.89 7.77 8.97
C ALA A 132 -14.78 9.02 9.06
N GLU A 133 -15.98 8.90 8.58
CA GLU A 133 -16.99 9.97 8.61
C GLU A 133 -18.10 9.61 9.60
N TRP A 134 -18.68 10.61 10.27
CA TRP A 134 -19.76 10.38 11.22
C TRP A 134 -21.01 9.77 10.57
N SER A 135 -21.23 10.05 9.29
CA SER A 135 -22.29 9.45 8.47
C SER A 135 -22.20 7.95 8.30
N GLU A 136 -21.00 7.38 8.52
CA GLU A 136 -20.74 5.93 8.41
C GLU A 136 -20.98 5.19 9.73
N ILE A 137 -21.14 5.92 10.86
CA ILE A 137 -21.18 5.37 12.21
C ILE A 137 -22.58 5.40 12.76
N ASP A 138 -23.14 4.20 12.98
CA ASP A 138 -24.36 4.03 13.73
C ASP A 138 -24.04 3.82 15.22
N MET A 139 -24.32 4.84 16.04
CA MET A 139 -24.04 4.83 17.46
C MET A 139 -25.04 3.96 18.25
N GLU A 140 -26.25 3.74 17.74
CA GLU A 140 -27.29 2.94 18.38
C GLU A 140 -27.04 1.46 18.11
N GLU A 141 -26.83 1.10 16.85
CA GLU A 141 -26.51 -0.26 16.44
C GLU A 141 -25.05 -0.65 16.71
N ARG A 142 -24.20 0.29 17.14
CA ARG A 142 -22.76 0.09 17.38
C ARG A 142 -22.06 -0.48 16.16
N LEU A 143 -22.29 0.12 15.01
CA LEU A 143 -21.83 -0.38 13.74
C LEU A 143 -21.17 0.74 12.95
N TRP A 144 -19.99 0.46 12.40
CA TRP A 144 -19.34 1.31 11.43
C TRP A 144 -19.44 0.68 10.04
N CYS A 145 -20.16 1.35 9.12
CA CYS A 145 -20.35 0.91 7.75
C CYS A 145 -19.45 1.68 6.81
N ILE A 146 -18.30 1.08 6.46
CA ILE A 146 -17.35 1.70 5.51
C ILE A 146 -17.86 1.46 4.09
N PRO A 147 -18.11 2.51 3.29
CA PRO A 147 -18.64 2.36 1.94
C PRO A 147 -17.62 1.73 0.98
N ALA A 148 -18.09 1.12 -0.10
CA ALA A 148 -17.30 0.36 -1.06
C ALA A 148 -16.19 1.19 -1.71
N GLU A 149 -16.43 2.47 -1.95
CA GLU A 149 -15.53 3.43 -2.58
C GLU A 149 -14.25 3.65 -1.76
N ARG A 150 -14.34 3.53 -0.44
CA ARG A 150 -13.21 3.64 0.49
C ARG A 150 -12.48 2.32 0.73
N MET A 151 -13.07 1.22 0.27
CA MET A 151 -12.53 -0.11 0.48
C MET A 151 -11.65 -0.56 -0.69
N LYS A 152 -10.47 -1.11 -0.39
CA LYS A 152 -9.57 -1.68 -1.42
C LYS A 152 -10.22 -2.79 -2.26
N ALA A 153 -11.17 -3.51 -1.67
CA ALA A 153 -11.89 -4.61 -2.32
C ALA A 153 -13.15 -4.15 -3.08
N SER A 154 -13.44 -2.84 -3.10
CA SER A 154 -14.66 -2.26 -3.72
C SER A 154 -15.95 -2.95 -3.24
N ARG A 155 -15.99 -3.33 -1.96
CA ARG A 155 -17.15 -3.90 -1.28
C ARG A 155 -17.32 -3.20 0.07
N PRO A 156 -18.56 -2.88 0.49
CA PRO A 156 -18.77 -2.25 1.79
C PRO A 156 -18.31 -3.19 2.91
N HIS A 157 -17.83 -2.60 3.98
CA HIS A 157 -17.35 -3.34 5.14
C HIS A 157 -18.06 -2.88 6.40
N ARG A 158 -18.65 -3.82 7.13
CA ARG A 158 -19.36 -3.59 8.39
C ARG A 158 -18.46 -4.00 9.55
N VAL A 159 -18.16 -3.05 10.43
CA VAL A 159 -17.29 -3.24 11.59
C VAL A 159 -18.12 -3.09 12.87
N PRO A 160 -18.39 -4.16 13.61
CA PRO A 160 -19.01 -4.06 14.93
C PRO A 160 -18.10 -3.27 15.89
N LEU A 161 -18.70 -2.36 16.64
CA LEU A 161 -17.97 -1.50 17.56
C LEU A 161 -18.07 -2.03 18.99
N SER A 162 -16.93 -2.41 19.57
CA SER A 162 -16.82 -2.78 20.97
C SER A 162 -17.02 -1.56 21.87
N GLU A 163 -17.36 -1.77 23.16
CA GLU A 163 -17.55 -0.65 24.09
C GLU A 163 -16.34 0.29 24.17
N PRO A 164 -15.08 -0.19 24.23
CA PRO A 164 -13.91 0.70 24.19
C PRO A 164 -13.80 1.50 22.88
N ALA A 165 -14.27 0.98 21.75
CA ALA A 165 -14.31 1.72 20.49
C ALA A 165 -15.40 2.81 20.52
N MET A 166 -16.55 2.49 21.12
CA MET A 166 -17.65 3.45 21.34
C MET A 166 -17.23 4.60 22.26
N ASP A 167 -16.45 4.32 23.30
CA ASP A 167 -15.94 5.36 24.20
C ASP A 167 -15.04 6.36 23.48
N ILE A 168 -14.19 5.87 22.58
CA ILE A 168 -13.37 6.72 21.72
C ILE A 168 -14.26 7.62 20.85
N LEU A 169 -15.26 7.05 20.22
CA LEU A 169 -16.18 7.80 19.34
C LEU A 169 -17.01 8.84 20.10
N ARG A 170 -17.51 8.50 21.30
CA ARG A 170 -18.21 9.46 22.16
C ARG A 170 -17.33 10.65 22.52
N TYR A 171 -16.08 10.38 22.92
CA TYR A 171 -15.10 11.40 23.22
C TYR A 171 -14.78 12.27 22.00
N MET A 172 -14.52 11.66 20.85
CA MET A 172 -14.25 12.39 19.61
C MET A 172 -15.46 13.23 19.16
N LYS A 173 -16.67 12.75 19.40
CA LYS A 173 -17.89 13.52 19.12
C LYS A 173 -18.00 14.77 19.97
N THR A 174 -17.68 14.70 21.27
CA THR A 174 -17.66 15.91 22.13
C THR A 174 -16.65 16.96 21.65
N ILE A 175 -15.48 16.52 21.16
CA ILE A 175 -14.48 17.43 20.57
C ILE A 175 -14.99 18.05 19.26
N ASN A 176 -15.58 17.24 18.38
CA ASN A 176 -16.10 17.71 17.11
C ASN A 176 -17.27 18.69 17.29
N ASP A 177 -18.15 18.44 18.25
CA ASP A 177 -19.28 19.30 18.54
C ASP A 177 -18.83 20.64 19.18
N ALA A 178 -17.71 20.63 19.93
CA ALA A 178 -17.10 21.85 20.47
C ALA A 178 -16.32 22.65 19.40
N HIS A 179 -15.81 21.99 18.37
CA HIS A 179 -15.02 22.59 17.29
C HIS A 179 -15.44 21.98 15.94
N PRO A 180 -16.63 22.34 15.42
CA PRO A 180 -17.15 21.73 14.19
C PRO A 180 -16.22 22.02 13.02
N THR A 181 -15.71 20.97 12.40
CA THR A 181 -14.94 21.06 11.15
C THR A 181 -15.93 21.48 10.05
N PRO A 182 -15.64 22.54 9.26
CA PRO A 182 -16.53 22.89 8.16
C PRO A 182 -16.66 21.72 7.20
N SER A 183 -17.92 21.36 6.88
CA SER A 183 -18.22 20.39 5.83
C SER A 183 -17.63 20.87 4.50
N LYS A 184 -16.89 20.01 3.84
CA LYS A 184 -16.38 20.26 2.50
C LYS A 184 -17.47 20.22 1.46
#